data_3921d55833a5a76ab5a051bea9ca87cf
#
_entry.id   3921d55833a5a76ab5a051bea9ca87cf
#
_cell.length_a   1.000
_cell.length_b   1.000
_cell.length_c   1.000
_cell.angle_alpha   90.00
_cell.angle_beta   90.00
_cell.angle_gamma   90.00
#
_symmetry.space_group_name_H-M   'P 1'
#
loop_
_entity.id
_entity.type
_entity.pdbx_description
1 polymer ?
#
loop_
_entity_poly.entity_id
_entity_poly.type
_entity_poly.pdbx_seq_one_letter_code
_entity_poly.pdbx_strand_id
1 'polypeptide(L)'
;MKISAQHVGVWGQDPQIDTNGRFIMNEAWAKLNFGAGFFAQLGRQTLSYDDERILGGLDWNVAGRYHDALKLGYAKNAHQLHFILAFNQNKEKAKGGTYYYDGAQPYKNMQTLWYHYAAQTPNLDVSLLFMNLGLETGDAETETSHTRYLQTFGTYVTYQPESGNWLPVQAAFYYQTGKNKNAQSVSAFMVSVKAAYAIDKQWSVSLGYDYLSGSDGKGDKFKAFDPLYGHIISSMERWTISMLLLGRE
;
A
#
# COMPACT_ATOMS: atom_id res chain seq x y z
N MET A 1 6.95 21.51 1.66
CA MET A 1 6.98 21.13 0.24
C MET A 1 8.14 20.17 0.05
N LYS A 2 7.94 19.09 -0.71
CA LYS A 2 8.98 18.12 -1.13
C LYS A 2 8.92 17.99 -2.64
N ILE A 3 10.09 18.02 -3.29
CA ILE A 3 10.25 17.71 -4.71
C ILE A 3 11.39 16.71 -4.80
N SER A 4 11.18 15.58 -5.45
CA SER A 4 12.16 14.52 -5.66
C SER A 4 12.04 14.03 -7.10
N ALA A 5 13.16 14.02 -7.80
CA ALA A 5 13.27 13.51 -9.16
C ALA A 5 14.23 12.32 -9.19
N GLN A 6 14.00 11.40 -10.08
CA GLN A 6 14.76 10.17 -10.23
C GLN A 6 15.07 9.95 -11.71
N HIS A 7 16.29 9.55 -12.00
CA HIS A 7 16.67 9.01 -13.29
C HIS A 7 16.92 7.51 -13.16
N VAL A 8 16.33 6.75 -14.06
CA VAL A 8 16.48 5.29 -14.14
C VAL A 8 17.11 4.94 -15.47
N GLY A 9 18.26 4.28 -15.45
CA GLY A 9 18.99 3.88 -16.63
C GLY A 9 19.97 2.73 -16.33
N VAL A 10 20.59 2.21 -17.36
CA VAL A 10 21.61 1.15 -17.24
C VAL A 10 23.00 1.80 -17.29
N TRP A 11 23.85 1.48 -16.32
CA TRP A 11 25.21 1.98 -16.29
C TRP A 11 26.00 1.45 -17.49
N GLY A 12 26.68 2.34 -18.22
CA GLY A 12 27.46 2.01 -19.41
C GLY A 12 26.64 1.94 -20.70
N GLN A 13 25.36 2.27 -20.67
CA GLN A 13 24.55 2.44 -21.88
C GLN A 13 25.00 3.68 -22.65
N ASP A 14 25.15 3.54 -23.98
CA ASP A 14 25.53 4.64 -24.84
C ASP A 14 24.41 5.69 -24.92
N PRO A 15 24.65 6.95 -24.48
CA PRO A 15 23.64 7.99 -24.49
C PRO A 15 23.05 8.29 -25.87
N GLN A 16 23.77 8.01 -26.96
CA GLN A 16 23.28 8.22 -28.32
C GLN A 16 22.31 7.12 -28.79
N ILE A 17 22.37 5.95 -28.17
CA ILE A 17 21.52 4.79 -28.48
C ILE A 17 20.50 4.53 -27.39
N ASP A 18 20.67 5.14 -26.21
CA ASP A 18 19.77 4.97 -25.08
C ASP A 18 18.40 5.62 -25.34
N THR A 19 17.44 4.77 -25.72
CA THR A 19 16.02 5.15 -25.79
C THR A 19 15.25 4.74 -24.51
N ASN A 20 15.93 4.13 -23.53
CA ASN A 20 15.31 3.52 -22.35
C ASN A 20 15.57 4.31 -21.06
N GLY A 21 16.43 5.33 -21.09
CA GLY A 21 16.64 6.22 -19.96
C GLY A 21 15.34 6.93 -19.58
N ARG A 22 14.96 6.92 -18.30
CA ARG A 22 13.71 7.48 -17.82
C ARG A 22 13.97 8.47 -16.71
N PHE A 23 13.66 9.75 -16.97
CA PHE A 23 13.56 10.77 -15.94
C PHE A 23 12.12 10.84 -15.44
N ILE A 24 11.91 10.65 -14.15
CA ILE A 24 10.59 10.69 -13.53
C ILE A 24 10.56 11.62 -12.32
N MET A 25 9.44 12.29 -12.14
CA MET A 25 9.13 12.98 -10.90
C MET A 25 8.62 11.95 -9.89
N ASN A 26 9.44 11.62 -8.90
CA ASN A 26 9.12 10.64 -7.88
C ASN A 26 8.13 11.19 -6.86
N GLU A 27 8.42 12.36 -6.31
CA GLU A 27 7.50 13.08 -5.42
C GLU A 27 7.47 14.57 -5.78
N ALA A 28 6.27 15.14 -5.73
CA ALA A 28 6.05 16.58 -5.87
C ALA A 28 4.78 16.96 -5.12
N TRP A 29 4.91 17.34 -3.85
CA TRP A 29 3.77 17.65 -2.99
C TRP A 29 4.00 18.83 -2.07
N ALA A 30 2.91 19.46 -1.67
CA ALA A 30 2.88 20.49 -0.65
C ALA A 30 1.97 20.08 0.50
N LYS A 31 2.37 20.39 1.75
CA LYS A 31 1.60 20.17 2.97
C LYS A 31 1.29 21.50 3.63
N LEU A 32 0.02 21.71 3.92
CA LEU A 32 -0.50 22.83 4.70
C LEU A 32 -0.97 22.33 6.06
N ASN A 33 -0.53 22.97 7.13
CA ASN A 33 -0.96 22.69 8.49
C ASN A 33 -1.93 23.78 8.94
N PHE A 34 -3.12 23.36 9.39
CA PHE A 34 -4.20 24.29 9.82
C PHE A 34 -4.24 24.51 11.33
N GLY A 35 -3.33 23.90 12.08
CA GLY A 35 -3.36 23.90 13.55
C GLY A 35 -4.25 22.80 14.14
N ALA A 36 -4.24 22.67 15.46
CA ALA A 36 -4.98 21.65 16.21
C ALA A 36 -4.80 20.20 15.76
N GLY A 37 -3.74 19.92 15.00
CA GLY A 37 -3.42 18.59 14.44
C GLY A 37 -3.94 18.35 13.02
N PHE A 38 -4.69 19.28 12.43
CA PHE A 38 -5.20 19.14 11.06
C PHE A 38 -4.22 19.57 9.99
N PHE A 39 -4.17 18.83 8.88
CA PHE A 39 -3.38 19.18 7.71
C PHE A 39 -4.03 18.70 6.40
N ALA A 40 -3.60 19.29 5.29
CA ALA A 40 -3.84 18.80 3.94
C ALA A 40 -2.52 18.65 3.21
N GLN A 41 -2.34 17.57 2.46
CA GLN A 41 -1.18 17.34 1.61
C GLN A 41 -1.66 16.97 0.20
N LEU A 42 -1.23 17.74 -0.80
CA LEU A 42 -1.64 17.58 -2.19
C LEU A 42 -0.42 17.40 -3.09
N GLY A 43 -0.55 16.49 -4.03
CA GLY A 43 0.43 16.21 -5.08
C GLY A 43 0.89 14.77 -5.12
N ARG A 44 1.94 14.52 -5.91
CA ARG A 44 2.56 13.21 -6.07
C ARG A 44 3.32 12.83 -4.82
N GLN A 45 2.92 11.76 -4.17
CA GLN A 45 3.43 11.34 -2.88
C GLN A 45 3.46 9.83 -2.73
N THR A 46 4.39 9.34 -1.93
CA THR A 46 4.39 7.96 -1.47
C THR A 46 3.31 7.76 -0.41
N LEU A 47 2.55 6.68 -0.52
CA LEU A 47 1.61 6.22 0.48
C LEU A 47 2.15 4.92 1.08
N SER A 48 2.66 5.00 2.31
CA SER A 48 3.21 3.90 3.06
C SER A 48 2.52 3.85 4.42
N TYR A 49 1.87 2.72 4.73
CA TYR A 49 1.04 2.54 5.91
C TYR A 49 1.27 1.17 6.54
N ASP A 50 1.28 1.15 7.86
CA ASP A 50 1.44 -0.06 8.68
C ASP A 50 2.70 -0.85 8.31
N ASP A 51 2.58 -2.15 8.00
CA ASP A 51 3.66 -3.00 7.51
C ASP A 51 3.75 -3.06 5.97
N GLU A 52 3.14 -2.08 5.29
CA GLU A 52 3.16 -1.93 3.84
C GLU A 52 2.55 -3.11 3.05
N ARG A 53 1.62 -3.86 3.65
CA ARG A 53 0.97 -4.99 2.99
C ARG A 53 -0.09 -4.61 1.97
N ILE A 54 -0.66 -3.42 2.10
CA ILE A 54 -1.70 -2.89 1.19
C ILE A 54 -1.23 -1.62 0.48
N LEU A 55 -0.59 -0.70 1.22
CA LEU A 55 -0.01 0.53 0.70
C LEU A 55 1.45 0.60 1.12
N GLY A 56 2.34 0.47 0.15
CA GLY A 56 3.78 0.52 0.35
C GLY A 56 4.50 1.38 -0.68
N GLY A 57 5.62 1.99 -0.27
CA GLY A 57 6.41 2.91 -1.08
C GLY A 57 7.22 2.26 -2.19
N LEU A 58 7.52 0.97 -2.08
CA LEU A 58 8.33 0.20 -3.02
C LEU A 58 9.75 0.77 -3.22
N ASP A 59 10.36 1.29 -2.17
CA ASP A 59 11.65 2.00 -2.25
C ASP A 59 12.83 1.09 -2.66
N TRP A 60 12.69 -0.22 -2.54
CA TRP A 60 13.65 -1.21 -3.03
C TRP A 60 13.61 -1.38 -4.56
N ASN A 61 12.55 -0.94 -5.21
CA ASN A 61 12.41 -1.02 -6.68
C ASN A 61 13.02 0.22 -7.34
N VAL A 62 13.60 0.03 -8.51
CA VAL A 62 14.27 1.09 -9.28
C VAL A 62 13.36 2.29 -9.56
N ALA A 63 12.06 2.07 -9.72
CA ALA A 63 11.11 3.14 -10.04
C ALA A 63 10.33 3.70 -8.84
N GLY A 64 10.31 2.99 -7.69
CA GLY A 64 9.46 3.35 -6.54
C GLY A 64 7.96 3.24 -6.83
N ARG A 65 7.13 3.67 -5.88
CA ARG A 65 5.67 3.76 -6.05
C ARG A 65 5.17 5.06 -5.44
N TYR A 66 4.34 5.77 -6.18
CA TYR A 66 3.75 7.04 -5.77
C TYR A 66 2.33 7.19 -6.31
N HIS A 67 1.57 8.08 -5.67
CA HIS A 67 0.18 8.36 -5.99
C HIS A 67 -0.02 9.87 -6.13
N ASP A 68 -0.76 10.30 -7.14
CA ASP A 68 -1.23 11.67 -7.27
C ASP A 68 -2.50 11.80 -6.42
N ALA A 69 -2.38 12.41 -5.25
CA ALA A 69 -3.39 12.34 -4.22
C ALA A 69 -3.55 13.62 -3.40
N LEU A 70 -4.77 13.83 -2.92
CA LEU A 70 -5.09 14.70 -1.79
C LEU A 70 -5.19 13.85 -0.53
N LYS A 71 -4.39 14.15 0.49
CA LYS A 71 -4.45 13.57 1.82
C LYS A 71 -4.87 14.62 2.83
N LEU A 72 -6.03 14.46 3.42
CA LEU A 72 -6.50 15.21 4.56
C LEU A 72 -6.17 14.42 5.83
N GLY A 73 -5.57 15.05 6.80
CA GLY A 73 -5.10 14.36 7.99
C GLY A 73 -5.37 15.11 9.28
N TYR A 74 -5.51 14.31 10.33
CA TYR A 74 -5.53 14.75 11.71
C TYR A 74 -4.52 13.91 12.49
N ALA A 75 -3.65 14.55 13.27
CA ALA A 75 -2.67 13.90 14.13
C ALA A 75 -2.56 14.67 15.44
N LYS A 76 -3.03 14.07 16.52
CA LYS A 76 -2.94 14.65 17.87
C LYS A 76 -2.97 13.55 18.93
N ASN A 77 -2.08 13.66 19.91
CA ASN A 77 -1.89 12.66 20.96
C ASN A 77 -1.62 11.26 20.33
N ALA A 78 -2.36 10.25 20.80
CA ALA A 78 -2.27 8.88 20.34
C ALA A 78 -3.03 8.60 19.01
N HIS A 79 -3.71 9.59 18.46
CA HIS A 79 -4.64 9.40 17.33
C HIS A 79 -4.10 10.01 16.04
N GLN A 80 -4.16 9.24 14.97
CA GLN A 80 -3.94 9.72 13.60
C GLN A 80 -5.11 9.27 12.71
N LEU A 81 -5.57 10.14 11.85
CA LEU A 81 -6.63 9.85 10.89
C LEU A 81 -6.24 10.46 9.54
N HIS A 82 -6.23 9.66 8.49
CA HIS A 82 -5.96 10.11 7.12
C HIS A 82 -7.12 9.75 6.20
N PHE A 83 -7.63 10.73 5.47
CA PHE A 83 -8.54 10.54 4.37
C PHE A 83 -7.83 10.89 3.06
N ILE A 84 -7.75 9.93 2.13
CA ILE A 84 -6.95 10.01 0.92
C ILE A 84 -7.85 9.86 -0.29
N LEU A 85 -7.69 10.79 -1.23
CA LEU A 85 -8.37 10.77 -2.52
C LEU A 85 -7.30 10.78 -3.61
N ALA A 86 -7.28 9.79 -4.50
CA ALA A 86 -6.37 9.72 -5.62
C ALA A 86 -7.12 9.44 -6.93
N PHE A 87 -6.54 9.92 -8.03
CA PHE A 87 -7.13 9.80 -9.36
C PHE A 87 -6.03 9.61 -10.40
N ASN A 88 -6.27 8.71 -11.37
CA ASN A 88 -5.37 8.41 -12.47
C ASN A 88 -6.03 8.60 -13.83
N GLN A 89 -5.21 8.99 -14.83
CA GLN A 89 -5.60 9.06 -16.23
C GLN A 89 -4.41 8.78 -17.14
N ASN A 90 -4.64 8.17 -18.30
CA ASN A 90 -3.57 7.82 -19.24
C ASN A 90 -3.05 9.00 -20.05
N LYS A 91 -3.97 9.87 -20.47
CA LYS A 91 -3.66 10.99 -21.36
C LYS A 91 -4.48 12.20 -20.97
N GLU A 92 -3.89 13.38 -21.13
CA GLU A 92 -4.63 14.61 -21.15
C GLU A 92 -5.44 14.70 -22.42
N LYS A 93 -6.76 14.76 -22.29
CA LYS A 93 -7.67 15.00 -23.42
C LYS A 93 -8.36 16.34 -23.27
N ALA A 94 -8.25 17.18 -24.28
CA ALA A 94 -8.93 18.48 -24.34
C ALA A 94 -10.46 18.35 -24.49
N LYS A 95 -10.94 17.20 -24.96
CA LYS A 95 -12.38 16.89 -25.16
C LYS A 95 -12.69 15.48 -24.71
N GLY A 96 -13.62 15.31 -23.78
CA GLY A 96 -14.18 14.04 -23.31
C GLY A 96 -13.25 13.21 -22.45
N GLY A 97 -13.77 12.17 -21.87
CA GLY A 97 -13.29 11.13 -20.98
C GLY A 97 -11.80 11.04 -20.63
N THR A 98 -11.56 10.79 -19.38
CA THR A 98 -10.24 10.46 -18.83
C THR A 98 -10.21 8.96 -18.58
N TYR A 99 -9.48 8.20 -19.42
CA TYR A 99 -9.43 6.74 -19.32
C TYR A 99 -8.15 6.29 -18.61
N TYR A 100 -8.21 5.18 -17.89
CA TYR A 100 -7.07 4.54 -17.26
C TYR A 100 -7.26 3.02 -17.22
N TYR A 101 -7.08 2.35 -18.37
CA TYR A 101 -7.24 0.90 -18.50
C TYR A 101 -5.96 0.13 -18.15
N ASP A 102 -4.81 0.65 -18.62
CA ASP A 102 -3.50 0.04 -18.52
C ASP A 102 -2.53 1.04 -17.91
N GLY A 103 -2.09 0.79 -16.71
CA GLY A 103 -1.15 1.65 -16.01
C GLY A 103 -0.39 0.87 -14.95
N ALA A 104 0.70 1.47 -14.48
CA ALA A 104 1.50 0.91 -13.40
C ALA A 104 0.71 0.79 -12.08
N GLN A 105 -0.36 1.58 -11.96
CA GLN A 105 -1.26 1.57 -10.80
C GLN A 105 -2.70 1.39 -11.30
N PRO A 106 -3.25 0.18 -11.21
CA PRO A 106 -4.46 -0.20 -11.95
C PRO A 106 -5.77 0.30 -11.29
N TYR A 107 -5.82 1.51 -10.78
CA TYR A 107 -7.07 2.15 -10.34
C TYR A 107 -7.32 3.46 -11.09
N LYS A 108 -8.58 3.76 -11.36
CA LYS A 108 -9.06 5.05 -11.88
C LYS A 108 -9.14 6.08 -10.78
N ASN A 109 -9.74 5.68 -9.68
CA ASN A 109 -9.86 6.50 -8.47
C ASN A 109 -9.70 5.63 -7.23
N MET A 110 -9.25 6.25 -6.15
CA MET A 110 -9.07 5.61 -4.86
C MET A 110 -9.57 6.54 -3.75
N GLN A 111 -10.39 6.01 -2.89
CA GLN A 111 -10.77 6.64 -1.62
C GLN A 111 -10.30 5.75 -0.49
N THR A 112 -9.46 6.28 0.40
CA THR A 112 -8.92 5.51 1.52
C THR A 112 -9.11 6.29 2.81
N LEU A 113 -9.61 5.60 3.83
CA LEU A 113 -9.66 6.05 5.21
C LEU A 113 -8.73 5.17 6.03
N TRP A 114 -7.76 5.76 6.69
CA TRP A 114 -6.86 5.09 7.61
C TRP A 114 -6.87 5.78 8.95
N TYR A 115 -7.05 5.00 10.01
CA TYR A 115 -6.98 5.45 11.39
C TYR A 115 -5.94 4.64 12.14
N HIS A 116 -5.15 5.32 12.95
CA HIS A 116 -4.15 4.70 13.81
C HIS A 116 -4.27 5.23 15.24
N TYR A 117 -4.20 4.32 16.18
CA TYR A 117 -4.16 4.57 17.60
C TYR A 117 -2.93 3.94 18.21
N ALA A 118 -2.06 4.75 18.83
CA ALA A 118 -0.86 4.32 19.53
C ALA A 118 -1.06 4.47 21.05
N ALA A 119 -1.38 3.36 21.74
CA ALA A 119 -1.52 3.34 23.18
C ALA A 119 -0.16 3.19 23.85
N GLN A 120 0.20 4.12 24.72
CA GLN A 120 1.46 4.04 25.49
C GLN A 120 1.43 2.94 26.55
N THR A 121 0.26 2.59 27.04
CA THR A 121 0.01 1.51 27.98
C THR A 121 -1.31 0.85 27.59
N PRO A 122 -1.31 -0.41 27.17
CA PRO A 122 -0.30 -1.48 27.28
C PRO A 122 0.68 -1.63 26.08
N ASN A 123 1.25 -0.59 25.52
CA ASN A 123 2.16 -0.65 24.37
C ASN A 123 1.53 -1.33 23.14
N LEU A 124 0.35 -0.87 22.82
CA LEU A 124 -0.50 -1.42 21.75
C LEU A 124 -0.73 -0.36 20.68
N ASP A 125 -0.36 -0.66 19.45
CA ASP A 125 -0.73 0.12 18.28
C ASP A 125 -1.77 -0.62 17.46
N VAL A 126 -2.82 0.07 17.05
CA VAL A 126 -3.90 -0.49 16.23
C VAL A 126 -4.17 0.45 15.08
N SER A 127 -4.17 -0.09 13.86
CA SER A 127 -4.61 0.61 12.66
C SER A 127 -5.86 -0.02 12.08
N LEU A 128 -6.72 0.82 11.52
CA LEU A 128 -7.89 0.42 10.74
C LEU A 128 -7.78 1.04 9.36
N LEU A 129 -8.02 0.25 8.33
CA LEU A 129 -8.01 0.66 6.94
C LEU A 129 -9.37 0.37 6.28
N PHE A 130 -9.89 1.35 5.57
CA PHE A 130 -10.91 1.16 4.54
C PHE A 130 -10.39 1.76 3.24
N MET A 131 -10.41 0.98 2.15
CA MET A 131 -10.02 1.43 0.82
C MET A 131 -11.09 1.04 -0.18
N ASN A 132 -11.50 1.98 -1.02
CA ASN A 132 -12.39 1.77 -2.15
C ASN A 132 -11.65 2.12 -3.44
N LEU A 133 -11.43 1.12 -4.28
CA LEU A 133 -10.73 1.27 -5.56
C LEU A 133 -11.71 1.19 -6.71
N GLY A 134 -11.75 2.24 -7.53
CA GLY A 134 -12.44 2.22 -8.82
C GLY A 134 -11.52 1.63 -9.90
N LEU A 135 -11.82 0.43 -10.35
CA LEU A 135 -11.11 -0.29 -11.41
C LEU A 135 -11.81 -0.03 -12.74
N GLU A 136 -11.13 0.65 -13.65
CA GLU A 136 -11.71 1.01 -14.94
C GLU A 136 -11.40 -0.06 -15.99
N THR A 137 -12.41 -0.36 -16.79
CA THR A 137 -12.30 -1.18 -18.01
C THR A 137 -13.10 -0.51 -19.11
N GLY A 138 -12.74 -0.77 -20.35
CA GLY A 138 -13.46 -0.20 -21.48
C GLY A 138 -12.62 -0.24 -22.74
N ASP A 139 -13.05 0.53 -23.72
CA ASP A 139 -12.39 0.69 -25.00
C ASP A 139 -12.27 2.19 -25.30
N ALA A 140 -11.05 2.66 -25.49
CA ALA A 140 -10.77 4.05 -25.80
C ALA A 140 -11.19 4.45 -27.23
N GLU A 141 -11.30 3.50 -28.15
CA GLU A 141 -11.73 3.75 -29.54
C GLU A 141 -13.23 3.98 -29.62
N THR A 142 -13.98 3.19 -28.87
CA THR A 142 -15.47 3.33 -28.80
C THR A 142 -15.92 4.29 -27.70
N GLU A 143 -14.98 4.91 -26.96
CA GLU A 143 -15.25 5.82 -25.85
C GLU A 143 -16.12 5.19 -24.73
N THR A 144 -16.12 3.87 -24.63
CA THR A 144 -16.84 3.16 -23.56
C THR A 144 -15.96 3.02 -22.33
N SER A 145 -16.53 3.27 -21.16
CA SER A 145 -15.83 3.15 -19.88
C SER A 145 -16.76 2.60 -18.82
N HIS A 146 -16.27 1.63 -18.07
CA HIS A 146 -16.96 1.03 -16.95
C HIS A 146 -16.05 1.00 -15.72
N THR A 147 -16.44 1.65 -14.64
CA THR A 147 -15.72 1.61 -13.38
C THR A 147 -16.41 0.65 -12.42
N ARG A 148 -15.65 -0.32 -11.93
CA ARG A 148 -16.09 -1.28 -10.90
C ARG A 148 -15.32 -1.02 -9.62
N TYR A 149 -15.94 -1.30 -8.49
CA TYR A 149 -15.37 -0.97 -7.20
C TYR A 149 -15.01 -2.22 -6.42
N LEU A 150 -13.75 -2.24 -5.95
CA LEU A 150 -13.20 -3.22 -5.03
C LEU A 150 -12.96 -2.52 -3.68
N GLN A 151 -13.58 -3.04 -2.63
CA GLN A 151 -13.39 -2.55 -1.27
C GLN A 151 -12.43 -3.46 -0.51
N THR A 152 -11.50 -2.85 0.24
CA THR A 152 -10.61 -3.54 1.17
C THR A 152 -10.80 -2.95 2.56
N PHE A 153 -11.09 -3.82 3.52
CA PHE A 153 -11.16 -3.51 4.95
C PHE A 153 -10.00 -4.19 5.64
N GLY A 154 -9.37 -3.53 6.59
CA GLY A 154 -8.26 -4.14 7.29
C GLY A 154 -7.99 -3.59 8.67
N THR A 155 -7.27 -4.40 9.44
CA THR A 155 -6.69 -4.00 10.71
C THR A 155 -5.26 -4.51 10.79
N TYR A 156 -4.41 -3.69 11.38
CA TYR A 156 -3.03 -4.03 11.72
C TYR A 156 -2.81 -3.71 13.18
N VAL A 157 -2.18 -4.61 13.90
CA VAL A 157 -1.94 -4.51 15.34
C VAL A 157 -0.47 -4.80 15.61
N THR A 158 0.16 -3.95 16.39
CA THR A 158 1.49 -4.20 16.97
C THR A 158 1.40 -4.15 18.48
N TYR A 159 1.90 -5.15 19.15
CA TYR A 159 1.95 -5.23 20.59
C TYR A 159 3.38 -5.48 21.07
N GLN A 160 3.88 -4.64 21.97
CA GLN A 160 5.16 -4.81 22.62
C GLN A 160 4.96 -5.42 24.00
N PRO A 161 5.30 -6.71 24.23
CA PRO A 161 5.21 -7.31 25.55
C PRO A 161 6.11 -6.59 26.57
N GLU A 162 5.60 -6.40 27.78
CA GLU A 162 6.31 -5.69 28.85
C GLU A 162 7.35 -6.56 29.55
N SER A 163 7.26 -7.88 29.41
CA SER A 163 8.13 -8.83 30.07
C SER A 163 8.81 -9.79 29.12
N GLY A 164 10.03 -10.22 29.48
CA GLY A 164 10.85 -11.10 28.66
C GLY A 164 11.58 -10.35 27.54
N ASN A 165 12.23 -11.12 26.67
CA ASN A 165 12.99 -10.60 25.53
C ASN A 165 12.18 -10.61 24.23
N TRP A 166 10.85 -10.49 24.31
CA TRP A 166 9.99 -10.42 23.13
C TRP A 166 10.17 -9.07 22.42
N LEU A 167 10.36 -9.15 21.12
CA LEU A 167 10.23 -7.99 20.21
C LEU A 167 8.75 -7.80 19.87
N PRO A 168 8.38 -6.67 19.21
CA PRO A 168 6.98 -6.44 18.89
C PRO A 168 6.31 -7.60 18.15
N VAL A 169 5.19 -8.07 18.67
CA VAL A 169 4.30 -9.02 17.99
C VAL A 169 3.39 -8.23 17.04
N GLN A 170 3.29 -8.69 15.81
CA GLN A 170 2.52 -8.04 14.76
C GLN A 170 1.43 -8.97 14.27
N ALA A 171 0.25 -8.44 14.01
CA ALA A 171 -0.84 -9.17 13.40
C ALA A 171 -1.58 -8.27 12.40
N ALA A 172 -2.01 -8.85 11.28
CA ALA A 172 -2.81 -8.17 10.29
C ALA A 172 -3.96 -9.06 9.79
N PHE A 173 -5.09 -8.43 9.51
CA PHE A 173 -6.21 -9.04 8.84
C PHE A 173 -6.78 -8.08 7.80
N TYR A 174 -6.97 -8.55 6.56
CA TYR A 174 -7.59 -7.78 5.50
C TYR A 174 -8.65 -8.62 4.79
N TYR A 175 -9.75 -7.98 4.43
CA TYR A 175 -10.85 -8.58 3.67
C TYR A 175 -11.21 -7.74 2.46
N GLN A 176 -11.39 -8.38 1.31
CA GLN A 176 -11.75 -7.75 0.05
C GLN A 176 -13.13 -8.20 -0.41
N THR A 177 -13.94 -7.23 -0.88
CA THR A 177 -15.27 -7.45 -1.43
C THR A 177 -15.55 -6.49 -2.59
N GLY A 178 -16.69 -6.66 -3.25
CA GLY A 178 -17.07 -5.85 -4.41
C GLY A 178 -16.80 -6.57 -5.71
N LYS A 179 -16.23 -5.88 -6.70
CA LYS A 179 -15.97 -6.44 -8.03
C LYS A 179 -14.56 -6.15 -8.51
N ASN A 180 -13.92 -7.16 -9.11
CA ASN A 180 -12.65 -6.99 -9.81
C ASN A 180 -12.83 -6.39 -11.23
N LYS A 181 -11.72 -6.15 -11.94
CA LYS A 181 -11.73 -5.66 -13.34
C LYS A 181 -12.62 -6.49 -14.25
N ASN A 182 -12.68 -7.80 -14.06
CA ASN A 182 -13.42 -8.75 -14.90
C ASN A 182 -14.91 -8.88 -14.51
N ALA A 183 -15.44 -7.97 -13.71
CA ALA A 183 -16.82 -7.97 -13.19
C ALA A 183 -17.16 -9.13 -12.23
N GLN A 184 -16.19 -9.94 -11.84
CA GLN A 184 -16.40 -11.03 -10.90
C GLN A 184 -16.58 -10.47 -9.49
N SER A 185 -17.54 -11.00 -8.76
CA SER A 185 -17.73 -10.67 -7.34
C SER A 185 -16.58 -11.22 -6.52
N VAL A 186 -15.95 -10.39 -5.69
CA VAL A 186 -14.80 -10.73 -4.86
C VAL A 186 -15.24 -11.05 -3.44
N SER A 187 -14.63 -12.08 -2.84
CA SER A 187 -14.70 -12.38 -1.42
C SER A 187 -13.39 -13.06 -1.03
N ALA A 188 -12.42 -12.27 -0.64
CA ALA A 188 -11.06 -12.72 -0.39
C ALA A 188 -10.55 -12.17 0.94
N PHE A 189 -9.61 -12.86 1.57
CA PHE A 189 -9.03 -12.40 2.82
C PHE A 189 -7.56 -12.75 2.95
N MET A 190 -6.88 -12.03 3.83
CA MET A 190 -5.50 -12.27 4.22
C MET A 190 -5.38 -12.18 5.74
N VAL A 191 -4.55 -13.07 6.30
CA VAL A 191 -4.13 -13.06 7.70
C VAL A 191 -2.62 -13.08 7.76
N SER A 192 -2.04 -12.29 8.65
CA SER A 192 -0.61 -12.32 8.95
C SER A 192 -0.38 -12.25 10.45
N VAL A 193 0.57 -13.04 10.93
CA VAL A 193 1.07 -12.96 12.31
C VAL A 193 2.58 -13.10 12.29
N LYS A 194 3.28 -12.26 13.05
CA LYS A 194 4.72 -12.33 13.22
C LYS A 194 5.08 -12.07 14.68
N ALA A 195 5.93 -12.92 15.22
CA ALA A 195 6.51 -12.75 16.54
C ALA A 195 8.04 -12.90 16.45
N ALA A 196 8.77 -12.18 17.29
CA ALA A 196 10.21 -12.28 17.37
C ALA A 196 10.67 -12.27 18.83
N TYR A 197 11.76 -12.99 19.10
CA TYR A 197 12.35 -13.11 20.42
C TYR A 197 13.85 -12.81 20.34
N ALA A 198 14.33 -11.91 21.16
CA ALA A 198 15.76 -11.62 21.29
C ALA A 198 16.40 -12.66 22.24
N ILE A 199 17.28 -13.49 21.70
CA ILE A 199 18.02 -14.49 22.47
C ILE A 199 19.02 -13.75 23.38
N ASP A 200 19.71 -12.79 22.80
CA ASP A 200 20.64 -11.89 23.48
C ASP A 200 20.73 -10.54 22.76
N LYS A 201 21.74 -9.71 23.06
CA LYS A 201 21.94 -8.40 22.43
C LYS A 201 22.38 -8.45 20.96
N GLN A 202 22.76 -9.61 20.45
CA GLN A 202 23.29 -9.80 19.11
C GLN A 202 22.37 -10.66 18.23
N TRP A 203 21.60 -11.56 18.82
CA TRP A 203 20.80 -12.54 18.12
C TRP A 203 19.31 -12.44 18.43
N SER A 204 18.50 -12.49 17.42
CA SER A 204 17.05 -12.67 17.54
C SER A 204 16.56 -13.74 16.58
N VAL A 205 15.48 -14.40 16.95
CA VAL A 205 14.74 -15.33 16.09
C VAL A 205 13.34 -14.79 15.87
N SER A 206 12.87 -14.84 14.65
CA SER A 206 11.49 -14.47 14.32
C SER A 206 10.77 -15.60 13.59
N LEU A 207 9.49 -15.74 13.91
CA LEU A 207 8.56 -16.64 13.23
C LEU A 207 7.39 -15.82 12.69
N GLY A 208 7.09 -16.00 11.41
CA GLY A 208 5.96 -15.36 10.76
C GLY A 208 5.14 -16.35 9.95
N TYR A 209 3.85 -16.09 9.87
CA TYR A 209 2.90 -16.83 9.03
C TYR A 209 2.02 -15.86 8.27
N ASP A 210 1.98 -16.01 6.96
CA ASP A 210 1.12 -15.25 6.06
C ASP A 210 0.22 -16.21 5.30
N TYR A 211 -1.08 -15.95 5.35
CA TYR A 211 -2.09 -16.67 4.59
C TYR A 211 -2.87 -15.72 3.72
N LEU A 212 -2.92 -16.00 2.43
CA LEU A 212 -3.75 -15.29 1.46
C LEU A 212 -4.73 -16.29 0.85
N SER A 213 -6.02 -15.97 0.88
CA SER A 213 -7.01 -16.82 0.22
C SER A 213 -6.76 -16.90 -1.28
N GLY A 214 -6.86 -18.12 -1.83
CA GLY A 214 -6.75 -18.39 -3.25
C GLY A 214 -8.11 -18.63 -3.91
N SER A 215 -8.16 -18.64 -5.25
CA SER A 215 -9.36 -19.01 -6.02
C SER A 215 -9.10 -20.26 -6.84
N ASP A 216 -9.97 -21.23 -6.70
CA ASP A 216 -9.95 -22.49 -7.47
C ASP A 216 -10.70 -22.38 -8.82
N GLY A 217 -11.22 -21.21 -9.13
CA GLY A 217 -12.03 -20.95 -10.33
C GLY A 217 -13.42 -21.62 -10.29
N LYS A 218 -13.77 -22.27 -9.19
CA LYS A 218 -15.06 -22.92 -9.01
C LYS A 218 -15.95 -22.04 -8.12
N GLY A 219 -17.17 -21.77 -8.57
CA GLY A 219 -18.17 -21.00 -7.84
C GLY A 219 -18.28 -19.52 -8.30
N ASP A 220 -19.26 -18.82 -7.72
CA ASP A 220 -19.70 -17.50 -8.17
C ASP A 220 -18.82 -16.33 -7.73
N LYS A 221 -17.85 -16.59 -6.85
CA LYS A 221 -17.00 -15.54 -6.26
C LYS A 221 -15.52 -15.80 -6.53
N PHE A 222 -14.83 -14.75 -6.91
CA PHE A 222 -13.37 -14.73 -6.98
C PHE A 222 -12.81 -14.59 -5.56
N LYS A 223 -11.99 -15.56 -5.14
CA LYS A 223 -11.52 -15.69 -3.75
C LYS A 223 -10.03 -15.40 -3.58
N ALA A 224 -9.27 -15.14 -4.66
CA ALA A 224 -7.87 -14.80 -4.54
C ALA A 224 -7.71 -13.37 -4.00
N PHE A 225 -6.97 -13.26 -2.89
CA PHE A 225 -6.64 -11.95 -2.30
C PHE A 225 -5.62 -11.23 -3.16
N ASP A 226 -5.88 -9.95 -3.44
CA ASP A 226 -4.95 -9.07 -4.16
C ASP A 226 -4.23 -8.15 -3.14
N PRO A 227 -2.90 -8.26 -2.99
CA PRO A 227 -2.13 -7.39 -2.10
C PRO A 227 -2.04 -5.94 -2.58
N LEU A 228 -2.65 -5.59 -3.70
CA LEU A 228 -2.76 -4.24 -4.26
C LEU A 228 -1.40 -3.55 -4.41
N TYR A 229 -1.11 -2.58 -3.58
CA TYR A 229 0.11 -1.76 -3.59
C TYR A 229 1.11 -2.18 -2.51
N GLY A 230 0.94 -3.37 -1.95
CA GLY A 230 1.82 -3.90 -0.91
C GLY A 230 3.17 -4.39 -1.43
N HIS A 231 4.09 -4.63 -0.50
CA HIS A 231 5.41 -5.21 -0.78
C HIS A 231 5.40 -6.75 -0.78
N ILE A 232 4.25 -7.37 -0.71
CA ILE A 232 4.15 -8.83 -0.59
C ILE A 232 4.51 -9.45 -1.94
N ILE A 233 5.55 -10.28 -1.94
CA ILE A 233 5.80 -11.21 -3.01
C ILE A 233 4.71 -12.26 -2.90
N SER A 234 3.84 -12.34 -3.90
CA SER A 234 2.71 -13.26 -3.94
C SER A 234 3.15 -14.68 -3.60
N SER A 235 2.73 -15.19 -2.47
CA SER A 235 2.88 -16.60 -2.13
C SER A 235 1.64 -17.04 -1.36
N MET A 236 1.06 -18.11 -1.83
CA MET A 236 0.17 -18.95 -1.04
C MET A 236 0.87 -19.26 0.28
N GLU A 237 0.18 -19.68 1.29
CA GLU A 237 0.64 -20.04 2.64
C GLU A 237 2.18 -20.07 2.83
N ARG A 238 2.73 -19.17 3.61
CA ARG A 238 4.18 -19.09 3.81
C ARG A 238 4.54 -19.05 5.28
N TRP A 239 5.33 -20.03 5.70
CA TRP A 239 6.07 -19.99 6.95
C TRP A 239 7.42 -19.31 6.73
N THR A 240 7.74 -18.34 7.55
CA THR A 240 9.07 -17.69 7.52
C THR A 240 9.72 -17.82 8.89
N ILE A 241 10.89 -18.45 8.90
CA ILE A 241 11.78 -18.45 10.06
C ILE A 241 13.01 -17.66 9.66
N SER A 242 13.32 -16.62 10.39
CA SER A 242 14.52 -15.83 10.15
C SER A 242 15.32 -15.65 11.44
N MET A 243 16.65 -15.70 11.30
CA MET A 243 17.60 -15.35 12.36
C MET A 243 18.30 -14.07 11.94
N LEU A 244 18.20 -13.05 12.75
CA LEU A 244 18.77 -11.74 12.48
C LEU A 244 19.87 -11.42 13.49
N LEU A 245 20.99 -10.94 12.97
CA LEU A 245 22.06 -10.39 13.79
C LEU A 245 21.69 -8.94 14.13
N LEU A 246 21.44 -8.67 15.40
CA LEU A 246 21.17 -7.32 15.87
C LEU A 246 22.50 -6.57 15.92
N GLY A 247 22.76 -5.72 14.90
CA GLY A 247 23.94 -4.86 14.90
C GLY A 247 23.97 -3.94 16.12
N ARG A 248 25.14 -3.76 16.68
CA ARG A 248 25.39 -2.66 17.62
C ARG A 248 25.50 -1.37 16.82
N GLU A 249 24.68 -0.39 17.07
CA GLU A 249 25.06 1.02 17.00
C GLU A 249 25.68 1.46 18.33
#